data_f4c38e21643d05cac643b3d66ed0d894
#
_entry.id   f4c38e21643d05cac643b3d66ed0d894
#
_cell.length_a   1.000
_cell.length_b   1.000
_cell.length_c   1.000
_cell.angle_alpha   90.00
_cell.angle_beta   90.00
_cell.angle_gamma   90.00
#
_symmetry.space_group_name_H-M   'P 1'
#
loop_
_entity.id
_entity.type
_entity.pdbx_description
1 polymer ?
#
loop_
_entity_poly.entity_id
_entity_poly.type
_entity_poly.pdbx_seq_one_letter_code
_entity_poly.pdbx_strand_id
1 'polypeptide(L)'
;MRFGKWAKLLLAALPIAVIRHPERLRRQPIPTILTLGIAWLLAQIVTDVVRNSAPEDFLRGWSKIFFVLVNFTVVCIVVCRSLRRFIIYGIGMGLGTIFSVYLHPSSDATIAPWKFGFGIPVTLLVMIWAAHSSRHRYLGILLPLTGLAIVHAFEDLRSLALITFMTAIYCLYQMSTTNSQAKIRGKRLAILAVTITCVTSGFIYVYSRYAEQGVFGKYAQRKLAAQSSGEGGLLLGGRSEILASSQAILDSPFLGHGSWARDPTYSAILAERRAELGYKDLDRGKRDDLIPTHSYIFGGWVEAGVAGGLFWLFVLGYSIVVLLRTSGCEPLLPLFVFVGFMLVWDTLFSPLGMPTRFIAPYYLAAMVVLGSFRGSQSAFLGEI
;
A
#
# COMPACT_ATOMS: atom_id res chain seq x y z
N MET A 1 7.77 -18.60 -14.66
CA MET A 1 8.94 -18.66 -13.73
C MET A 1 10.22 -17.99 -14.29
N ARG A 2 10.18 -16.80 -14.85
CA ARG A 2 11.39 -16.06 -15.32
C ARG A 2 11.83 -14.91 -14.41
N PHE A 3 11.14 -14.69 -13.28
CA PHE A 3 11.55 -13.70 -12.26
C PHE A 3 12.89 -14.02 -11.55
N GLY A 4 13.39 -15.26 -11.64
CA GLY A 4 14.63 -15.67 -10.99
C GLY A 4 15.92 -14.98 -11.48
N LYS A 5 15.95 -14.46 -12.71
CA LYS A 5 17.17 -13.80 -13.24
C LYS A 5 17.34 -12.39 -12.66
N TRP A 6 16.28 -11.61 -12.58
CA TRP A 6 16.31 -10.25 -12.02
C TRP A 6 16.55 -10.25 -10.51
N ALA A 7 15.94 -11.21 -9.79
CA ALA A 7 16.22 -11.40 -8.37
C ALA A 7 17.69 -11.72 -8.09
N LYS A 8 18.30 -12.57 -8.91
CA LYS A 8 19.74 -12.90 -8.82
C LYS A 8 20.64 -11.69 -9.10
N LEU A 9 20.29 -10.86 -10.06
CA LEU A 9 21.04 -9.63 -10.37
C LEU A 9 20.94 -8.61 -9.23
N LEU A 10 19.75 -8.43 -8.65
CA LEU A 10 19.55 -7.57 -7.48
C LEU A 10 20.32 -8.07 -6.26
N LEU A 11 20.31 -9.38 -6.01
CA LEU A 11 21.08 -10.01 -4.93
C LEU A 11 22.58 -9.87 -5.13
N ALA A 12 23.07 -9.99 -6.36
CA ALA A 12 24.50 -9.80 -6.66
C ALA A 12 24.91 -8.31 -6.59
N ALA A 13 24.03 -7.40 -6.94
CA ALA A 13 24.30 -5.95 -6.88
C ALA A 13 24.24 -5.39 -5.46
N LEU A 14 23.46 -6.00 -4.56
CA LEU A 14 23.26 -5.52 -3.20
C LEU A 14 24.56 -5.40 -2.39
N PRO A 15 25.42 -6.43 -2.28
CA PRO A 15 26.68 -6.33 -1.53
C PRO A 15 27.57 -5.21 -2.07
N ILE A 16 27.69 -5.09 -3.39
CA ILE A 16 28.48 -4.06 -4.05
C ILE A 16 27.95 -2.66 -3.73
N ALA A 17 26.64 -2.48 -3.78
CA ALA A 17 26.00 -1.21 -3.49
C ALA A 17 26.16 -0.82 -2.01
N VAL A 18 26.00 -1.78 -1.08
CA VAL A 18 26.16 -1.57 0.37
C VAL A 18 27.61 -1.22 0.71
N ILE A 19 28.59 -1.94 0.14
CA ILE A 19 30.04 -1.70 0.40
C ILE A 19 30.46 -0.32 -0.15
N ARG A 20 29.95 0.08 -1.32
CA ARG A 20 30.30 1.35 -1.95
C ARG A 20 29.64 2.57 -1.32
N HIS A 21 28.50 2.41 -0.66
CA HIS A 21 27.69 3.53 -0.16
C HIS A 21 27.12 3.28 1.24
N PRO A 22 27.92 2.89 2.24
CA PRO A 22 27.43 2.59 3.59
C PRO A 22 26.83 3.82 4.28
N GLU A 23 27.29 5.02 3.94
CA GLU A 23 26.83 6.29 4.51
C GLU A 23 25.33 6.54 4.27
N ARG A 24 24.76 5.96 3.22
CA ARG A 24 23.34 6.14 2.88
C ARG A 24 22.44 5.34 3.79
N LEU A 25 22.88 4.14 4.16
CA LEU A 25 22.15 3.27 5.07
C LEU A 25 22.13 3.80 6.51
N ARG A 26 23.04 4.75 6.84
CA ARG A 26 23.11 5.39 8.16
C ARG A 26 22.12 6.54 8.32
N ARG A 27 21.49 7.01 7.23
CA ARG A 27 20.52 8.11 7.29
C ARG A 27 19.18 7.64 7.85
N GLN A 28 18.71 8.30 8.92
CA GLN A 28 17.38 8.00 9.46
C GLN A 28 16.29 8.31 8.43
N PRO A 29 15.23 7.47 8.33
CA PRO A 29 14.88 6.32 9.19
C PRO A 29 15.34 4.96 8.64
N ILE A 30 16.25 4.91 7.65
CA ILE A 30 16.64 3.66 6.96
C ILE A 30 17.15 2.60 7.96
N PRO A 31 18.08 2.91 8.90
CA PRO A 31 18.53 1.90 9.86
C PRO A 31 17.39 1.35 10.70
N THR A 32 16.47 2.18 11.16
CA THR A 32 15.33 1.76 11.97
C THR A 32 14.42 0.80 11.19
N ILE A 33 14.10 1.12 9.91
CA ILE A 33 13.31 0.26 9.03
C ILE A 33 13.99 -1.09 8.84
N LEU A 34 15.31 -1.08 8.57
CA LEU A 34 16.06 -2.32 8.36
C LEU A 34 16.16 -3.15 9.64
N THR A 35 16.41 -2.53 10.79
CA THR A 35 16.48 -3.23 12.08
C THR A 35 15.13 -3.89 12.42
N LEU A 36 14.03 -3.15 12.31
CA LEU A 36 12.69 -3.70 12.54
C LEU A 36 12.34 -4.79 11.52
N GLY A 37 12.73 -4.60 10.25
CA GLY A 37 12.50 -5.60 9.20
C GLY A 37 13.31 -6.89 9.40
N ILE A 38 14.55 -6.78 9.87
CA ILE A 38 15.37 -7.94 10.24
C ILE A 38 14.76 -8.63 11.47
N ALA A 39 14.31 -7.87 12.47
CA ALA A 39 13.64 -8.44 13.63
C ALA A 39 12.36 -9.19 13.22
N TRP A 40 11.57 -8.62 12.28
CA TRP A 40 10.40 -9.29 11.71
C TRP A 40 10.80 -10.61 11.00
N LEU A 41 11.85 -10.61 10.16
CA LEU A 41 12.31 -11.82 9.48
C LEU A 41 12.77 -12.89 10.48
N LEU A 42 13.54 -12.51 11.50
CA LEU A 42 14.00 -13.45 12.53
C LEU A 42 12.83 -14.02 13.34
N ALA A 43 11.85 -13.18 13.72
CA ALA A 43 10.64 -13.65 14.39
C ALA A 43 9.84 -14.61 13.52
N GLN A 44 9.71 -14.33 12.21
CA GLN A 44 9.05 -15.24 11.27
C GLN A 44 9.74 -16.60 11.21
N ILE A 45 11.08 -16.62 11.15
CA ILE A 45 11.87 -17.87 11.15
C ILE A 45 11.62 -18.65 12.44
N VAL A 46 11.69 -17.97 13.59
CA VAL A 46 11.44 -18.61 14.90
C VAL A 46 10.02 -19.19 14.97
N THR A 47 9.03 -18.40 14.53
CA THR A 47 7.63 -18.84 14.52
C THR A 47 7.47 -20.09 13.65
N ASP A 48 8.01 -20.08 12.44
CA ASP A 48 7.88 -21.20 11.51
C ASP A 48 8.53 -22.48 12.04
N VAL A 49 9.68 -22.35 12.72
CA VAL A 49 10.34 -23.48 13.38
C VAL A 49 9.49 -24.03 14.54
N VAL A 50 8.97 -23.15 15.41
CA VAL A 50 8.14 -23.56 16.56
C VAL A 50 6.80 -24.16 16.11
N ARG A 51 6.20 -23.62 15.04
CA ARG A 51 4.92 -24.09 14.50
C ARG A 51 5.05 -25.29 13.56
N ASN A 52 6.28 -25.71 13.22
CA ASN A 52 6.54 -26.74 12.22
C ASN A 52 5.85 -26.44 10.89
N SER A 53 5.96 -25.19 10.43
CA SER A 53 5.36 -24.76 9.15
C SER A 53 5.86 -25.60 7.99
N ALA A 54 5.01 -25.87 7.00
CA ALA A 54 5.39 -26.63 5.83
C ALA A 54 6.52 -25.94 5.04
N PRO A 55 7.49 -26.69 4.45
CA PRO A 55 8.63 -26.11 3.74
C PRO A 55 8.25 -25.10 2.64
N GLU A 56 7.19 -25.38 1.91
CA GLU A 56 6.70 -24.47 0.87
C GLU A 56 6.19 -23.14 1.45
N ASP A 57 5.53 -23.19 2.59
CA ASP A 57 4.91 -22.04 3.23
C ASP A 57 5.97 -21.17 3.92
N PHE A 58 6.90 -21.75 4.69
CA PHE A 58 7.94 -20.94 5.32
C PHE A 58 8.92 -20.34 4.28
N LEU A 59 9.28 -21.06 3.21
CA LEU A 59 10.12 -20.48 2.16
C LEU A 59 9.44 -19.30 1.45
N ARG A 60 8.13 -19.37 1.24
CA ARG A 60 7.34 -18.24 0.70
C ARG A 60 7.33 -17.06 1.67
N GLY A 61 7.09 -17.31 2.96
CA GLY A 61 7.05 -16.28 3.99
C GLY A 61 8.39 -15.57 4.15
N TRP A 62 9.48 -16.31 4.33
CA TRP A 62 10.83 -15.75 4.46
C TRP A 62 11.25 -14.98 3.21
N SER A 63 11.00 -15.55 2.02
CA SER A 63 11.31 -14.84 0.77
C SER A 63 10.50 -13.57 0.60
N LYS A 64 9.25 -13.54 1.04
CA LYS A 64 8.39 -12.33 1.02
C LYS A 64 9.06 -11.19 1.79
N ILE A 65 9.46 -11.44 3.04
CA ILE A 65 10.09 -10.44 3.91
C ILE A 65 11.47 -10.06 3.36
N PHE A 66 12.28 -11.05 3.02
CA PHE A 66 13.62 -10.84 2.48
C PHE A 66 13.60 -9.96 1.22
N PHE A 67 12.70 -10.21 0.27
CA PHE A 67 12.58 -9.38 -0.93
C PHE A 67 12.09 -7.97 -0.63
N VAL A 68 11.22 -7.76 0.34
CA VAL A 68 10.83 -6.42 0.79
C VAL A 68 12.06 -5.64 1.27
N LEU A 69 12.89 -6.25 2.12
CA LEU A 69 14.07 -5.59 2.69
C LEU A 69 15.17 -5.35 1.64
N VAL A 70 15.45 -6.34 0.78
CA VAL A 70 16.44 -6.21 -0.30
C VAL A 70 16.02 -5.12 -1.29
N ASN A 71 14.77 -5.13 -1.76
CA ASN A 71 14.30 -4.14 -2.71
C ASN A 71 14.30 -2.73 -2.08
N PHE A 72 13.87 -2.61 -0.82
CA PHE A 72 13.95 -1.33 -0.10
C PHE A 72 15.39 -0.82 -0.03
N THR A 73 16.32 -1.67 0.34
CA THR A 73 17.75 -1.32 0.44
C THR A 73 18.33 -0.88 -0.90
N VAL A 74 18.06 -1.64 -1.97
CA VAL A 74 18.51 -1.30 -3.33
C VAL A 74 17.91 0.03 -3.80
N VAL A 75 16.60 0.22 -3.60
CA VAL A 75 15.94 1.48 -3.98
C VAL A 75 16.56 2.65 -3.21
N CYS A 76 16.78 2.53 -1.89
CA CYS A 76 17.41 3.60 -1.09
C CYS A 76 18.84 3.91 -1.55
N ILE A 77 19.66 2.90 -1.87
CA ILE A 77 21.07 3.12 -2.24
C ILE A 77 21.19 3.65 -3.67
N VAL A 78 20.43 3.10 -4.63
CA VAL A 78 20.62 3.34 -6.07
C VAL A 78 19.69 4.42 -6.58
N VAL A 79 18.41 4.35 -6.23
CA VAL A 79 17.34 5.15 -6.81
C VAL A 79 17.19 6.49 -6.09
N CYS A 80 17.26 6.49 -4.75
CA CYS A 80 17.09 7.71 -3.95
C CYS A 80 18.31 8.67 -4.01
N ARG A 81 19.19 8.50 -4.99
CA ARG A 81 20.30 9.42 -5.25
C ARG A 81 19.86 10.73 -5.89
N SER A 82 18.86 10.65 -6.78
CA SER A 82 18.32 11.83 -7.46
C SER A 82 16.86 11.62 -7.79
N LEU A 83 16.11 12.72 -7.86
CA LEU A 83 14.71 12.70 -8.28
C LEU A 83 14.55 12.11 -9.69
N ARG A 84 15.50 12.39 -10.59
CA ARG A 84 15.50 11.81 -11.94
C ARG A 84 15.55 10.29 -11.92
N ARG A 85 16.43 9.68 -11.11
CA ARG A 85 16.48 8.22 -10.97
C ARG A 85 15.23 7.65 -10.36
N PHE A 86 14.67 8.35 -9.37
CA PHE A 86 13.41 7.98 -8.73
C PHE A 86 12.25 7.96 -9.73
N ILE A 87 12.15 8.97 -10.59
CA ILE A 87 11.16 9.05 -11.67
C ILE A 87 11.38 7.92 -12.68
N ILE A 88 12.60 7.74 -13.19
CA ILE A 88 12.93 6.70 -14.18
C ILE A 88 12.59 5.31 -13.64
N TYR A 89 12.88 5.04 -12.36
CA TYR A 89 12.52 3.79 -11.71
C TYR A 89 11.01 3.62 -11.62
N GLY A 90 10.27 4.66 -11.24
CA GLY A 90 8.80 4.65 -11.21
C GLY A 90 8.19 4.41 -12.61
N ILE A 91 8.72 5.07 -13.65
CA ILE A 91 8.31 4.82 -15.04
C ILE A 91 8.60 3.37 -15.43
N GLY A 92 9.81 2.88 -15.15
CA GLY A 92 10.19 1.48 -15.42
C GLY A 92 9.29 0.47 -14.70
N MET A 93 8.92 0.73 -13.45
CA MET A 93 7.94 -0.09 -12.71
C MET A 93 6.56 -0.06 -13.38
N GLY A 94 6.06 1.13 -13.72
CA GLY A 94 4.75 1.28 -14.36
C GLY A 94 4.69 0.56 -15.70
N LEU A 95 5.60 0.88 -16.61
CA LEU A 95 5.67 0.26 -17.95
C LEU A 95 5.97 -1.25 -17.86
N GLY A 96 6.90 -1.65 -17.00
CA GLY A 96 7.25 -3.06 -16.80
C GLY A 96 6.06 -3.89 -16.29
N THR A 97 5.24 -3.32 -15.38
CA THR A 97 4.02 -3.98 -14.90
C THR A 97 2.97 -4.08 -16.00
N ILE A 98 2.73 -3.00 -16.76
CA ILE A 98 1.81 -3.01 -17.91
C ILE A 98 2.21 -4.10 -18.90
N PHE A 99 3.50 -4.14 -19.27
CA PHE A 99 4.03 -5.12 -20.21
C PHE A 99 3.94 -6.56 -19.68
N SER A 100 4.22 -6.75 -18.38
CA SER A 100 4.08 -8.05 -17.70
C SER A 100 2.63 -8.55 -17.71
N VAL A 101 1.66 -7.67 -17.42
CA VAL A 101 0.23 -8.00 -17.46
C VAL A 101 -0.23 -8.33 -18.89
N TYR A 102 0.26 -7.59 -19.87
CA TYR A 102 -0.07 -7.84 -21.29
C TYR A 102 0.45 -9.20 -21.78
N LEU A 103 1.69 -9.55 -21.43
CA LEU A 103 2.32 -10.80 -21.88
C LEU A 103 1.90 -12.03 -21.08
N HIS A 104 1.68 -11.84 -19.78
CA HIS A 104 1.43 -12.92 -18.81
C HIS A 104 0.39 -12.49 -17.79
N PRO A 105 -0.87 -12.29 -18.21
CA PRO A 105 -1.93 -11.91 -17.27
C PRO A 105 -2.15 -13.01 -16.22
N SER A 106 -2.38 -12.61 -14.98
CA SER A 106 -2.89 -13.53 -13.96
C SER A 106 -4.35 -13.91 -14.27
N SER A 107 -4.85 -14.98 -13.64
CA SER A 107 -6.26 -15.36 -13.75
C SER A 107 -7.21 -14.20 -13.44
N ASP A 108 -6.89 -13.44 -12.38
CA ASP A 108 -7.70 -12.30 -11.97
C ASP A 108 -7.59 -11.12 -12.96
N ALA A 109 -6.39 -10.87 -13.51
CA ALA A 109 -6.18 -9.85 -14.53
C ALA A 109 -6.83 -10.21 -15.87
N THR A 110 -7.06 -11.49 -16.16
CA THR A 110 -7.83 -11.91 -17.35
C THR A 110 -9.32 -11.55 -17.20
N ILE A 111 -9.87 -11.67 -15.97
CA ILE A 111 -11.28 -11.37 -15.68
C ILE A 111 -11.51 -9.85 -15.55
N ALA A 112 -10.63 -9.15 -14.84
CA ALA A 112 -10.73 -7.71 -14.62
C ALA A 112 -9.37 -7.03 -14.85
N PRO A 113 -8.96 -6.77 -16.12
CA PRO A 113 -7.62 -6.32 -16.50
C PRO A 113 -7.24 -4.99 -15.86
N TRP A 114 -8.19 -4.06 -15.77
CA TRP A 114 -7.94 -2.77 -15.14
C TRP A 114 -7.68 -2.93 -13.65
N LYS A 115 -8.52 -3.70 -12.97
CA LYS A 115 -8.48 -3.86 -11.52
C LYS A 115 -7.23 -4.60 -11.03
N PHE A 116 -6.87 -5.69 -11.67
CA PHE A 116 -5.78 -6.56 -11.23
C PHE A 116 -4.51 -6.44 -12.08
N GLY A 117 -4.52 -5.52 -13.06
CA GLY A 117 -3.39 -5.35 -13.97
C GLY A 117 -2.98 -3.90 -14.19
N PHE A 118 -3.81 -3.11 -14.87
CA PHE A 118 -3.42 -1.81 -15.42
C PHE A 118 -3.66 -0.63 -14.49
N GLY A 119 -4.63 -0.69 -13.58
CA GLY A 119 -5.06 0.46 -12.78
C GLY A 119 -3.93 1.13 -12.00
N ILE A 120 -3.20 0.38 -11.18
CA ILE A 120 -2.09 0.93 -10.36
C ILE A 120 -0.93 1.46 -11.24
N PRO A 121 -0.38 0.71 -12.22
CA PRO A 121 0.75 1.21 -13.00
C PRO A 121 0.38 2.41 -13.86
N VAL A 122 -0.82 2.47 -14.45
CA VAL A 122 -1.28 3.66 -15.18
C VAL A 122 -1.39 4.85 -14.23
N THR A 123 -1.96 4.67 -13.04
CA THR A 123 -2.04 5.73 -12.05
C THR A 123 -0.67 6.27 -11.68
N LEU A 124 0.31 5.40 -11.45
CA LEU A 124 1.69 5.80 -11.17
C LEU A 124 2.28 6.67 -12.29
N LEU A 125 2.08 6.28 -13.55
CA LEU A 125 2.56 7.05 -14.71
C LEU A 125 1.85 8.40 -14.83
N VAL A 126 0.54 8.44 -14.60
CA VAL A 126 -0.23 9.70 -14.59
C VAL A 126 0.21 10.61 -13.45
N MET A 127 0.53 10.08 -12.26
CA MET A 127 1.06 10.89 -11.14
C MET A 127 2.43 11.50 -11.48
N ILE A 128 3.31 10.74 -12.13
CA ILE A 128 4.61 11.25 -12.60
C ILE A 128 4.39 12.35 -13.65
N TRP A 129 3.49 12.14 -14.60
CA TRP A 129 3.18 13.13 -15.63
C TRP A 129 2.54 14.39 -15.02
N ALA A 130 1.56 14.24 -14.13
CA ALA A 130 0.92 15.35 -13.44
C ALA A 130 1.93 16.18 -12.62
N ALA A 131 2.89 15.52 -11.98
CA ALA A 131 3.95 16.19 -11.23
C ALA A 131 4.83 17.08 -12.13
N HIS A 132 5.07 16.69 -13.38
CA HIS A 132 5.79 17.51 -14.36
C HIS A 132 4.93 18.64 -14.94
N SER A 133 3.66 18.36 -15.25
CA SER A 133 2.74 19.30 -15.87
C SER A 133 2.23 20.37 -14.91
N SER A 134 2.21 20.06 -13.60
CA SER A 134 1.64 20.92 -12.56
C SER A 134 2.53 22.11 -12.15
N ARG A 135 3.68 22.29 -12.79
CA ARG A 135 4.65 23.33 -12.42
C ARG A 135 4.04 24.74 -12.32
N HIS A 136 2.83 24.98 -12.87
CA HIS A 136 2.20 26.30 -12.89
C HIS A 136 0.66 26.34 -12.75
N ARG A 137 -0.08 25.21 -12.60
CA ARG A 137 -1.56 25.30 -12.61
C ARG A 137 -2.24 24.20 -11.78
N TYR A 138 -3.15 24.59 -10.89
CA TYR A 138 -4.05 23.69 -10.15
C TYR A 138 -4.81 22.72 -11.09
N LEU A 139 -5.23 23.19 -12.27
CA LEU A 139 -5.93 22.39 -13.27
C LEU A 139 -5.08 21.23 -13.82
N GLY A 140 -3.76 21.40 -13.91
CA GLY A 140 -2.83 20.33 -14.36
C GLY A 140 -2.76 19.13 -13.39
N ILE A 141 -3.18 19.31 -12.14
CA ILE A 141 -3.34 18.22 -11.17
C ILE A 141 -4.80 17.75 -11.13
N LEU A 142 -5.73 18.68 -10.98
CA LEU A 142 -7.14 18.38 -10.72
C LEU A 142 -7.76 17.56 -11.86
N LEU A 143 -7.62 18.02 -13.11
CA LEU A 143 -8.28 17.38 -14.25
C LEU A 143 -7.83 15.93 -14.49
N PRO A 144 -6.51 15.62 -14.61
CA PRO A 144 -6.09 14.24 -14.87
C PRO A 144 -6.38 13.31 -13.70
N LEU A 145 -6.22 13.76 -12.45
CA LEU A 145 -6.46 12.92 -11.30
C LEU A 145 -7.96 12.68 -11.08
N THR A 146 -8.81 13.68 -11.28
CA THR A 146 -10.26 13.51 -11.20
C THR A 146 -10.77 12.62 -12.34
N GLY A 147 -10.31 12.82 -13.56
CA GLY A 147 -10.65 11.96 -14.70
C GLY A 147 -10.25 10.51 -14.44
N LEU A 148 -9.04 10.29 -13.93
CA LEU A 148 -8.57 8.95 -13.60
C LEU A 148 -9.35 8.31 -12.44
N ALA A 149 -9.73 9.09 -11.42
CA ALA A 149 -10.58 8.62 -10.33
C ALA A 149 -11.95 8.16 -10.83
N ILE A 150 -12.53 8.87 -11.80
CA ILE A 150 -13.78 8.48 -12.46
C ILE A 150 -13.59 7.13 -13.19
N VAL A 151 -12.54 6.99 -13.98
CA VAL A 151 -12.23 5.71 -14.66
C VAL A 151 -12.11 4.57 -13.65
N HIS A 152 -11.39 4.77 -12.54
CA HIS A 152 -11.27 3.75 -11.48
C HIS A 152 -12.61 3.39 -10.85
N ALA A 153 -13.52 4.36 -10.69
CA ALA A 153 -14.86 4.10 -10.14
C ALA A 153 -15.68 3.22 -11.09
N PHE A 154 -15.64 3.48 -12.39
CA PHE A 154 -16.32 2.66 -13.40
C PHE A 154 -15.74 1.24 -13.50
N GLU A 155 -14.45 1.07 -13.26
CA GLU A 155 -13.75 -0.22 -13.28
C GLU A 155 -13.81 -0.99 -11.93
N ASP A 156 -14.72 -0.65 -11.03
CA ASP A 156 -14.91 -1.24 -9.67
C ASP A 156 -13.63 -1.20 -8.79
N LEU A 157 -12.77 -0.20 -9.00
CA LEU A 157 -11.57 0.08 -8.20
C LEU A 157 -11.82 1.20 -7.19
N ARG A 158 -12.83 1.04 -6.33
CA ARG A 158 -13.31 2.05 -5.37
C ARG A 158 -12.22 2.68 -4.52
N SER A 159 -11.33 1.86 -3.97
CA SER A 159 -10.23 2.33 -3.13
C SER A 159 -9.22 3.18 -3.92
N LEU A 160 -8.85 2.76 -5.13
CA LEU A 160 -7.93 3.51 -5.96
C LEU A 160 -8.57 4.81 -6.48
N ALA A 161 -9.86 4.79 -6.81
CA ALA A 161 -10.63 5.99 -7.15
C ALA A 161 -10.59 7.03 -6.01
N LEU A 162 -10.91 6.58 -4.78
CA LEU A 162 -10.86 7.43 -3.60
C LEU A 162 -9.45 7.98 -3.34
N ILE A 163 -8.42 7.12 -3.35
CA ILE A 163 -7.03 7.53 -3.11
C ILE A 163 -6.56 8.54 -4.17
N THR A 164 -6.89 8.31 -5.45
CA THR A 164 -6.53 9.23 -6.54
C THR A 164 -7.20 10.59 -6.36
N PHE A 165 -8.48 10.60 -6.02
CA PHE A 165 -9.24 11.83 -5.77
C PHE A 165 -8.73 12.57 -4.52
N MET A 166 -8.47 11.85 -3.43
CA MET A 166 -7.87 12.40 -2.21
C MET A 166 -6.48 12.99 -2.48
N THR A 167 -5.70 12.37 -3.37
CA THR A 167 -4.40 12.90 -3.79
C THR A 167 -4.56 14.27 -4.45
N ALA A 168 -5.55 14.43 -5.35
CA ALA A 168 -5.82 15.71 -5.98
C ALA A 168 -6.17 16.79 -4.94
N ILE A 169 -7.13 16.51 -4.06
CA ILE A 169 -7.57 17.44 -3.01
C ILE A 169 -6.41 17.81 -2.09
N TYR A 170 -5.64 16.83 -1.64
CA TYR A 170 -4.51 17.05 -0.74
C TYR A 170 -3.42 17.92 -1.40
N CYS A 171 -3.09 17.68 -2.67
CA CYS A 171 -2.14 18.50 -3.41
C CYS A 171 -2.65 19.95 -3.54
N LEU A 172 -3.90 20.15 -3.89
CA LEU A 172 -4.51 21.50 -3.97
C LEU A 172 -4.47 22.23 -2.63
N TYR A 173 -4.81 21.53 -1.54
CA TYR A 173 -4.73 22.07 -0.20
C TYR A 173 -3.29 22.49 0.16
N GLN A 174 -2.30 21.64 -0.11
CA GLN A 174 -0.90 21.96 0.17
C GLN A 174 -0.39 23.13 -0.67
N MET A 175 -0.77 23.22 -1.94
CA MET A 175 -0.39 24.32 -2.83
C MET A 175 -1.05 25.66 -2.43
N SER A 176 -2.26 25.63 -1.89
CA SER A 176 -2.95 26.84 -1.42
C SER A 176 -2.38 27.38 -0.10
N THR A 177 -1.63 26.57 0.65
CA THR A 177 -1.08 26.94 1.96
C THR A 177 0.41 27.29 1.93
N THR A 178 0.95 27.67 0.79
CA THR A 178 2.39 27.76 0.43
C THR A 178 3.25 28.66 1.34
N ASN A 179 2.70 29.52 2.17
CA ASN A 179 3.43 30.56 2.90
C ASN A 179 3.83 30.21 4.35
N SER A 180 3.73 28.98 4.76
CA SER A 180 4.05 28.65 6.15
C SER A 180 4.90 27.38 6.22
N GLN A 181 6.16 27.56 6.62
CA GLN A 181 6.93 26.50 7.27
C GLN A 181 6.14 26.05 8.52
N ALA A 182 5.11 25.24 8.29
CA ALA A 182 4.15 24.99 9.32
C ALA A 182 4.61 23.82 10.18
N LYS A 183 4.96 24.14 11.41
CA LYS A 183 4.71 23.22 12.52
C LYS A 183 3.29 22.69 12.37
N ILE A 184 3.10 21.37 12.53
CA ILE A 184 1.76 20.77 12.57
C ILE A 184 0.98 21.49 13.67
N ARG A 185 0.12 22.42 13.28
CA ARG A 185 -0.79 23.06 14.24
C ARG A 185 -2.02 22.18 14.35
N GLY A 186 -2.51 21.90 15.55
CA GLY A 186 -3.69 21.06 15.78
C GLY A 186 -4.90 21.45 14.91
N LYS A 187 -5.09 22.76 14.67
CA LYS A 187 -6.13 23.26 13.75
C LYS A 187 -6.01 22.72 12.31
N ARG A 188 -4.80 22.61 11.77
CA ARG A 188 -4.58 22.07 10.40
C ARG A 188 -4.84 20.58 10.35
N LEU A 189 -4.41 19.85 11.37
CA LEU A 189 -4.70 18.43 11.50
C LEU A 189 -6.21 18.19 11.58
N ALA A 190 -6.92 18.98 12.37
CA ALA A 190 -8.38 18.91 12.48
C ALA A 190 -9.07 19.20 11.12
N ILE A 191 -8.68 20.28 10.42
CA ILE A 191 -9.22 20.60 9.10
C ILE A 191 -8.96 19.47 8.11
N LEU A 192 -7.75 18.93 8.07
CA LEU A 192 -7.41 17.81 7.19
C LEU A 192 -8.24 16.57 7.53
N ALA A 193 -8.36 16.21 8.81
CA ALA A 193 -9.18 15.09 9.25
C ALA A 193 -10.66 15.26 8.84
N VAL A 194 -11.24 16.45 9.07
CA VAL A 194 -12.61 16.75 8.65
C VAL A 194 -12.75 16.67 7.13
N THR A 195 -11.81 17.25 6.37
CA THR A 195 -11.84 17.19 4.90
C THR A 195 -11.77 15.74 4.40
N ILE A 196 -10.85 14.92 4.94
CA ILE A 196 -10.73 13.49 4.60
C ILE A 196 -12.04 12.77 4.91
N THR A 197 -12.61 12.97 6.09
CA THR A 197 -13.88 12.35 6.48
C THR A 197 -15.02 12.77 5.56
N CYS A 198 -15.18 14.06 5.29
CA CYS A 198 -16.24 14.55 4.41
C CYS A 198 -16.11 14.02 2.98
N VAL A 199 -14.89 14.03 2.44
CA VAL A 199 -14.62 13.52 1.08
C VAL A 199 -14.85 12.02 0.99
N THR A 200 -14.37 11.25 1.98
CA THR A 200 -14.58 9.80 2.01
C THR A 200 -16.05 9.46 2.13
N SER A 201 -16.77 10.10 3.06
CA SER A 201 -18.20 9.87 3.25
C SER A 201 -19.01 10.28 2.02
N GLY A 202 -18.69 11.43 1.43
CA GLY A 202 -19.31 11.91 0.19
C GLY A 202 -19.08 10.96 -0.97
N PHE A 203 -17.84 10.47 -1.14
CA PHE A 203 -17.51 9.50 -2.18
C PHE A 203 -18.28 8.17 -1.97
N ILE A 204 -18.30 7.65 -0.74
CA ILE A 204 -19.04 6.41 -0.42
C ILE A 204 -20.53 6.61 -0.72
N TYR A 205 -21.12 7.73 -0.31
CA TYR A 205 -22.52 8.04 -0.55
C TYR A 205 -22.83 8.09 -2.05
N VAL A 206 -22.08 8.87 -2.81
CA VAL A 206 -22.29 9.03 -4.26
C VAL A 206 -22.08 7.70 -4.99
N TYR A 207 -20.97 7.01 -4.69
CA TYR A 207 -20.71 5.71 -5.29
C TYR A 207 -21.82 4.69 -5.00
N SER A 208 -22.28 4.60 -3.75
CA SER A 208 -23.32 3.66 -3.34
C SER A 208 -24.62 3.93 -4.09
N ARG A 209 -25.05 5.20 -4.22
CA ARG A 209 -26.27 5.58 -4.94
C ARG A 209 -26.23 5.16 -6.41
N TYR A 210 -25.12 5.42 -7.11
CA TYR A 210 -24.98 5.02 -8.51
C TYR A 210 -24.80 3.51 -8.69
N ALA A 211 -24.12 2.84 -7.75
CA ALA A 211 -23.99 1.38 -7.77
C ALA A 211 -25.33 0.68 -7.51
N GLU A 212 -26.17 1.18 -6.59
CA GLU A 212 -27.54 0.69 -6.38
C GLU A 212 -28.40 0.81 -7.63
N GLN A 213 -28.23 1.87 -8.41
CA GLN A 213 -28.92 2.08 -9.69
C GLN A 213 -28.35 1.21 -10.84
N GLY A 214 -27.27 0.47 -10.58
CA GLY A 214 -26.65 -0.40 -11.58
C GLY A 214 -25.77 0.32 -12.61
N VAL A 215 -25.45 1.60 -12.41
CA VAL A 215 -24.60 2.41 -13.33
C VAL A 215 -23.22 1.77 -13.53
N PHE A 216 -22.67 1.14 -12.48
CA PHE A 216 -21.37 0.44 -12.52
C PHE A 216 -21.52 -1.06 -12.84
N GLY A 217 -22.68 -1.48 -13.35
CA GLY A 217 -22.98 -2.86 -13.75
C GLY A 217 -23.54 -3.74 -12.61
N LYS A 218 -24.15 -4.86 -13.01
CA LYS A 218 -24.84 -5.79 -12.08
C LYS A 218 -23.91 -6.42 -11.04
N TYR A 219 -22.64 -6.61 -11.37
CA TYR A 219 -21.66 -7.18 -10.43
C TYR A 219 -21.39 -6.22 -9.28
N ALA A 220 -21.09 -4.96 -9.58
CA ALA A 220 -20.86 -3.92 -8.57
C ALA A 220 -22.10 -3.72 -7.68
N GLN A 221 -23.32 -3.76 -8.27
CA GLN A 221 -24.57 -3.65 -7.54
C GLN A 221 -24.76 -4.80 -6.54
N ARG A 222 -24.61 -6.07 -6.99
CA ARG A 222 -24.71 -7.25 -6.13
C ARG A 222 -23.68 -7.25 -4.99
N LYS A 223 -22.44 -6.89 -5.32
CA LYS A 223 -21.35 -6.79 -4.36
C LYS A 223 -21.61 -5.73 -3.31
N LEU A 224 -22.08 -4.54 -3.72
CA LEU A 224 -22.47 -3.50 -2.78
C LEU A 224 -23.58 -3.97 -1.85
N ALA A 225 -24.65 -4.54 -2.40
CA ALA A 225 -25.78 -5.06 -1.63
C ALA A 225 -25.36 -6.10 -0.58
N ALA A 226 -24.44 -7.00 -0.93
CA ALA A 226 -23.92 -7.99 0.01
C ALA A 226 -22.99 -7.38 1.07
N GLN A 227 -22.16 -6.40 0.71
CA GLN A 227 -21.26 -5.74 1.64
C GLN A 227 -21.96 -4.76 2.59
N SER A 228 -23.11 -4.21 2.19
CA SER A 228 -23.89 -3.28 3.01
C SER A 228 -25.06 -3.95 3.76
N SER A 229 -25.26 -5.27 3.63
CA SER A 229 -26.40 -5.96 4.24
C SER A 229 -26.31 -6.08 5.76
N GLY A 230 -25.11 -6.07 6.34
CA GLY A 230 -24.90 -6.25 7.77
C GLY A 230 -24.83 -4.97 8.57
N GLU A 231 -24.94 -5.09 9.90
CA GLU A 231 -24.93 -3.98 10.85
C GLU A 231 -23.64 -3.12 10.80
N GLY A 232 -22.49 -3.72 10.46
CA GLY A 232 -21.22 -3.00 10.29
C GLY A 232 -21.12 -2.19 9.00
N GLY A 233 -22.16 -2.24 8.14
CA GLY A 233 -22.23 -1.50 6.89
C GLY A 233 -21.12 -1.88 5.89
N LEU A 234 -20.93 -1.00 4.90
CA LEU A 234 -20.01 -1.23 3.77
C LEU A 234 -18.53 -1.36 4.19
N LEU A 235 -18.12 -0.64 5.23
CA LEU A 235 -16.70 -0.64 5.65
C LEU A 235 -16.30 -2.00 6.21
N LEU A 236 -17.06 -2.53 7.16
CA LEU A 236 -16.79 -3.83 7.75
C LEU A 236 -17.12 -4.97 6.77
N GLY A 237 -18.22 -4.86 6.01
CA GLY A 237 -18.58 -5.86 5.00
C GLY A 237 -17.55 -5.98 3.88
N GLY A 238 -16.80 -4.91 3.59
CA GLY A 238 -15.69 -4.92 2.62
C GLY A 238 -14.34 -5.40 3.18
N ARG A 239 -14.19 -5.53 4.48
CA ARG A 239 -12.95 -5.89 5.20
C ARG A 239 -13.22 -6.78 6.40
N SER A 240 -14.14 -7.71 6.25
CA SER A 240 -14.60 -8.59 7.35
C SER A 240 -13.52 -9.55 7.86
N GLU A 241 -12.44 -9.75 7.12
CA GLU A 241 -11.27 -10.56 7.52
C GLU A 241 -10.67 -10.07 8.85
N ILE A 242 -10.86 -8.80 9.21
CA ILE A 242 -10.44 -8.25 10.50
C ILE A 242 -11.07 -9.00 11.68
N LEU A 243 -12.28 -9.53 11.53
CA LEU A 243 -12.99 -10.26 12.58
C LEU A 243 -12.28 -11.57 12.98
N ALA A 244 -11.71 -12.28 11.99
CA ALA A 244 -10.95 -13.51 12.24
C ALA A 244 -9.49 -13.21 12.60
N SER A 245 -8.85 -12.29 11.86
CA SER A 245 -7.44 -11.96 12.09
C SER A 245 -7.20 -11.32 13.45
N SER A 246 -8.16 -10.55 13.98
CA SER A 246 -8.08 -10.03 15.37
C SER A 246 -8.06 -11.16 16.38
N GLN A 247 -8.91 -12.18 16.21
CA GLN A 247 -8.94 -13.34 17.10
C GLN A 247 -7.62 -14.11 17.01
N ALA A 248 -7.11 -14.36 15.80
CA ALA A 248 -5.82 -15.03 15.61
C ALA A 248 -4.66 -14.29 16.29
N ILE A 249 -4.66 -12.96 16.25
CA ILE A 249 -3.67 -12.14 16.96
C ILE A 249 -3.81 -12.32 18.49
N LEU A 250 -5.04 -12.32 19.02
CA LEU A 250 -5.28 -12.50 20.46
C LEU A 250 -4.85 -13.89 20.96
N ASP A 251 -5.04 -14.92 20.13
CA ASP A 251 -4.67 -16.30 20.48
C ASP A 251 -3.14 -16.52 20.44
N SER A 252 -2.39 -15.77 19.62
CA SER A 252 -0.92 -15.85 19.55
C SER A 252 -0.25 -14.50 19.31
N PRO A 253 -0.32 -13.55 20.29
CA PRO A 253 0.08 -12.16 20.06
C PRO A 253 1.59 -11.97 19.88
N PHE A 254 2.42 -12.77 20.54
CA PHE A 254 3.88 -12.62 20.53
C PHE A 254 4.57 -13.45 19.47
N LEU A 255 4.14 -14.69 19.29
CA LEU A 255 4.78 -15.63 18.36
C LEU A 255 4.14 -15.61 16.98
N GLY A 256 2.81 -15.52 16.90
CA GLY A 256 2.07 -15.68 15.64
C GLY A 256 1.79 -17.16 15.31
N HIS A 257 1.29 -17.39 14.11
CA HIS A 257 0.83 -18.70 13.64
C HIS A 257 1.74 -19.34 12.56
N GLY A 258 2.76 -18.61 12.11
CA GLY A 258 3.66 -19.07 11.05
C GLY A 258 3.26 -18.56 9.65
N SER A 259 4.15 -18.81 8.71
CA SER A 259 3.98 -18.41 7.32
C SER A 259 2.81 -19.14 6.67
N TRP A 260 1.91 -18.39 6.04
CA TRP A 260 0.75 -18.97 5.34
C TRP A 260 -0.04 -19.95 6.21
N ALA A 261 -0.18 -19.64 7.50
CA ALA A 261 -0.80 -20.50 8.49
C ALA A 261 -2.19 -20.96 8.06
N ARG A 262 -2.41 -22.27 8.16
CA ARG A 262 -3.66 -22.92 7.79
C ARG A 262 -4.34 -23.37 9.05
N ASP A 263 -5.48 -22.74 9.34
CA ASP A 263 -6.35 -23.13 10.44
C ASP A 263 -7.80 -22.80 10.07
N PRO A 264 -8.60 -23.81 9.72
CA PRO A 264 -9.97 -23.63 9.30
C PRO A 264 -10.87 -23.03 10.40
N THR A 265 -10.42 -23.07 11.67
CA THR A 265 -11.15 -22.46 12.79
C THR A 265 -11.38 -20.98 12.55
N TYR A 266 -10.37 -20.24 12.05
CA TYR A 266 -10.52 -18.80 11.81
C TYR A 266 -11.41 -18.48 10.62
N SER A 267 -11.45 -19.35 9.60
CA SER A 267 -12.41 -19.23 8.51
C SER A 267 -13.85 -19.51 8.98
N ALA A 268 -14.03 -20.43 9.94
CA ALA A 268 -15.33 -20.67 10.57
C ALA A 268 -15.75 -19.49 11.44
N ILE A 269 -14.85 -18.94 12.27
CA ILE A 269 -15.09 -17.73 13.08
C ILE A 269 -15.50 -16.55 12.18
N LEU A 270 -14.82 -16.36 11.04
CA LEU A 270 -15.19 -15.32 10.08
C LEU A 270 -16.62 -15.50 9.58
N ALA A 271 -16.98 -16.73 9.16
CA ALA A 271 -18.32 -17.03 8.65
C ALA A 271 -19.40 -16.81 9.72
N GLU A 272 -19.16 -17.27 10.95
CA GLU A 272 -20.07 -17.09 12.10
C GLU A 272 -20.27 -15.61 12.41
N ARG A 273 -19.19 -14.85 12.62
CA ARG A 273 -19.25 -13.41 12.92
C ARG A 273 -19.93 -12.61 11.81
N ARG A 274 -19.70 -12.99 10.53
CA ARG A 274 -20.41 -12.36 9.40
C ARG A 274 -21.90 -12.66 9.44
N ALA A 275 -22.29 -13.91 9.75
CA ALA A 275 -23.69 -14.30 9.87
C ALA A 275 -24.39 -13.58 11.03
N GLU A 276 -23.75 -13.51 12.20
CA GLU A 276 -24.23 -12.75 13.38
C GLU A 276 -24.50 -11.27 13.04
N LEU A 277 -23.62 -10.66 12.24
CA LEU A 277 -23.76 -9.27 11.79
C LEU A 277 -24.71 -9.10 10.60
N GLY A 278 -25.36 -10.17 10.11
CA GLY A 278 -26.35 -10.12 9.05
C GLY A 278 -25.78 -9.98 7.63
N TYR A 279 -24.45 -10.21 7.42
CA TYR A 279 -23.87 -10.16 6.09
C TYR A 279 -24.24 -11.37 5.25
N LYS A 280 -24.67 -11.11 4.00
CA LYS A 280 -24.95 -12.18 3.03
C LYS A 280 -23.66 -12.70 2.44
N ASP A 281 -23.47 -14.02 2.44
CA ASP A 281 -22.34 -14.65 1.77
C ASP A 281 -22.53 -14.64 0.25
N LEU A 282 -21.53 -14.05 -0.45
CA LEU A 282 -21.44 -14.11 -1.91
C LEU A 282 -20.79 -15.42 -2.40
N ASP A 283 -19.93 -16.02 -1.57
CA ASP A 283 -19.12 -17.21 -1.91
C ASP A 283 -19.29 -18.33 -0.86
N ARG A 284 -20.39 -19.06 -0.93
CA ARG A 284 -20.61 -20.23 -0.05
C ARG A 284 -19.72 -21.45 -0.38
N GLY A 285 -18.83 -21.37 -1.38
CA GLY A 285 -18.18 -22.55 -1.96
C GLY A 285 -16.68 -22.75 -1.67
N LYS A 286 -15.92 -21.75 -1.27
CA LYS A 286 -14.47 -21.89 -1.00
C LYS A 286 -14.16 -21.46 0.42
N ARG A 287 -14.19 -22.42 1.37
CA ARG A 287 -13.50 -22.23 2.64
C ARG A 287 -12.00 -22.42 2.35
N ASP A 288 -11.27 -21.33 2.32
CA ASP A 288 -9.81 -21.38 2.34
C ASP A 288 -9.37 -21.77 3.75
N ASP A 289 -8.46 -22.72 3.88
CA ASP A 289 -7.90 -23.12 5.19
C ASP A 289 -6.93 -22.07 5.75
N LEU A 290 -6.56 -21.08 4.94
CA LEU A 290 -5.68 -20.00 5.39
C LEU A 290 -6.38 -19.10 6.41
N ILE A 291 -5.64 -18.65 7.41
CA ILE A 291 -6.12 -17.63 8.36
C ILE A 291 -6.43 -16.35 7.57
N PRO A 292 -7.69 -15.87 7.58
CA PRO A 292 -8.07 -14.71 6.78
C PRO A 292 -7.36 -13.44 7.23
N THR A 293 -6.56 -12.83 6.37
CA THR A 293 -5.89 -11.54 6.63
C THR A 293 -5.99 -10.65 5.40
N HIS A 294 -6.28 -9.36 5.57
CA HIS A 294 -6.40 -8.42 4.46
C HIS A 294 -5.74 -7.06 4.76
N SER A 295 -4.59 -7.09 5.45
CA SER A 295 -3.81 -5.92 5.85
C SER A 295 -2.35 -6.33 6.04
N TYR A 296 -1.40 -5.44 5.74
CA TYR A 296 0.01 -5.72 6.03
C TYR A 296 0.25 -5.87 7.54
N ILE A 297 -0.41 -5.03 8.37
CA ILE A 297 -0.29 -5.10 9.82
C ILE A 297 -0.82 -6.45 10.32
N PHE A 298 -2.07 -6.78 9.98
CA PHE A 298 -2.70 -8.00 10.48
C PHE A 298 -2.01 -9.24 9.92
N GLY A 299 -1.64 -9.24 8.63
CA GLY A 299 -0.88 -10.35 8.03
C GLY A 299 0.48 -10.54 8.67
N GLY A 300 1.23 -9.44 8.88
CA GLY A 300 2.53 -9.51 9.55
C GLY A 300 2.42 -9.98 11.01
N TRP A 301 1.37 -9.54 11.72
CA TRP A 301 1.16 -9.92 13.11
C TRP A 301 0.68 -11.37 13.24
N VAL A 302 -0.28 -11.79 12.43
CA VAL A 302 -0.76 -13.18 12.41
C VAL A 302 0.38 -14.15 12.07
N GLU A 303 1.23 -13.84 11.09
CA GLU A 303 2.31 -14.74 10.69
C GLU A 303 3.51 -14.74 11.65
N ALA A 304 3.97 -13.58 12.12
CA ALA A 304 5.23 -13.41 12.86
C ALA A 304 5.07 -12.75 14.23
N GLY A 305 3.85 -12.71 14.76
CA GLY A 305 3.56 -12.10 16.05
C GLY A 305 3.88 -10.60 16.11
N VAL A 306 4.17 -10.12 17.31
CA VAL A 306 4.38 -8.71 17.62
C VAL A 306 5.46 -8.05 16.74
N ALA A 307 6.50 -8.76 16.33
CA ALA A 307 7.58 -8.20 15.52
C ALA A 307 7.08 -7.77 14.12
N GLY A 308 6.26 -8.62 13.48
CA GLY A 308 5.62 -8.28 12.20
C GLY A 308 4.65 -7.12 12.32
N GLY A 309 3.84 -7.11 13.40
CA GLY A 309 2.94 -6.01 13.71
C GLY A 309 3.67 -4.68 13.92
N LEU A 310 4.72 -4.66 14.74
CA LEU A 310 5.51 -3.45 15.06
C LEU A 310 6.21 -2.87 13.83
N PHE A 311 6.74 -3.72 12.93
CA PHE A 311 7.33 -3.24 11.68
C PHE A 311 6.31 -2.41 10.87
N TRP A 312 5.13 -2.94 10.64
CA TRP A 312 4.11 -2.26 9.84
C TRP A 312 3.45 -1.09 10.57
N LEU A 313 3.32 -1.15 11.90
CA LEU A 313 2.87 0.01 12.70
C LEU A 313 3.87 1.16 12.61
N PHE A 314 5.18 0.87 12.65
CA PHE A 314 6.22 1.87 12.44
C PHE A 314 6.13 2.48 11.03
N VAL A 315 6.00 1.65 9.99
CA VAL A 315 5.85 2.11 8.60
C VAL A 315 4.62 3.00 8.44
N LEU A 316 3.49 2.61 9.04
CA LEU A 316 2.25 3.40 9.04
C LEU A 316 2.46 4.76 9.70
N GLY A 317 2.95 4.77 10.95
CA GLY A 317 3.16 5.99 11.71
C GLY A 317 4.16 6.93 11.02
N TYR A 318 5.26 6.39 10.50
CA TYR A 318 6.25 7.16 9.75
C TYR A 318 5.63 7.79 8.49
N SER A 319 4.88 7.02 7.71
CA SER A 319 4.24 7.51 6.47
C SER A 319 3.24 8.63 6.76
N ILE A 320 2.40 8.47 7.80
CA ILE A 320 1.45 9.51 8.23
C ILE A 320 2.20 10.79 8.65
N VAL A 321 3.25 10.67 9.46
CA VAL A 321 4.04 11.83 9.92
C VAL A 321 4.67 12.56 8.75
N VAL A 322 5.23 11.83 7.77
CA VAL A 322 5.83 12.43 6.57
C VAL A 322 4.79 13.15 5.74
N LEU A 323 3.64 12.52 5.47
CA LEU A 323 2.54 13.15 4.74
C LEU A 323 2.04 14.42 5.43
N LEU A 324 1.78 14.38 6.73
CA LEU A 324 1.33 15.55 7.50
C LEU A 324 2.34 16.71 7.48
N ARG A 325 3.60 16.41 7.26
CA ARG A 325 4.68 17.41 7.16
C ARG A 325 4.96 17.86 5.73
N THR A 326 4.33 17.29 4.70
CA THR A 326 4.55 17.66 3.30
C THR A 326 4.18 19.11 3.03
N SER A 327 4.93 19.78 2.15
CA SER A 327 4.72 21.16 1.71
C SER A 327 4.22 21.19 0.26
N GLY A 328 3.47 22.24 -0.10
CA GLY A 328 3.03 22.46 -1.49
C GLY A 328 4.15 22.79 -2.47
N CYS A 329 5.34 23.14 -1.96
CA CYS A 329 6.53 23.40 -2.77
C CYS A 329 7.39 22.17 -3.06
N GLU A 330 7.00 20.99 -2.55
CA GLU A 330 7.79 19.77 -2.76
C GLU A 330 7.79 19.36 -4.23
N PRO A 331 8.96 19.02 -4.80
CA PRO A 331 9.00 18.48 -6.15
C PRO A 331 8.27 17.13 -6.19
N LEU A 332 7.60 16.84 -7.31
CA LEU A 332 6.84 15.61 -7.51
C LEU A 332 5.71 15.39 -6.47
N LEU A 333 5.14 16.46 -5.93
CA LEU A 333 4.11 16.42 -4.89
C LEU A 333 2.99 15.38 -5.18
N PRO A 334 2.34 15.34 -6.38
CA PRO A 334 1.30 14.37 -6.65
C PRO A 334 1.76 12.92 -6.53
N LEU A 335 2.97 12.62 -6.99
CA LEU A 335 3.55 11.28 -6.91
C LEU A 335 3.80 10.88 -5.45
N PHE A 336 4.45 11.73 -4.66
CA PHE A 336 4.77 11.43 -3.26
C PHE A 336 3.52 11.29 -2.40
N VAL A 337 2.51 12.15 -2.61
CA VAL A 337 1.24 12.07 -1.89
C VAL A 337 0.50 10.78 -2.26
N PHE A 338 0.42 10.45 -3.54
CA PHE A 338 -0.23 9.23 -4.00
C PHE A 338 0.43 7.97 -3.42
N VAL A 339 1.74 7.82 -3.57
CA VAL A 339 2.42 6.62 -3.07
C VAL A 339 2.37 6.53 -1.54
N GLY A 340 2.35 7.68 -0.84
CA GLY A 340 2.16 7.73 0.60
C GLY A 340 0.76 7.27 1.02
N PHE A 341 -0.29 7.75 0.35
CA PHE A 341 -1.66 7.29 0.59
C PHE A 341 -1.83 5.80 0.23
N MET A 342 -1.22 5.33 -0.85
CA MET A 342 -1.20 3.92 -1.20
C MET A 342 -0.53 3.08 -0.11
N LEU A 343 0.63 3.52 0.41
CA LEU A 343 1.32 2.80 1.48
C LEU A 343 0.50 2.74 2.77
N VAL A 344 -0.14 3.84 3.17
CA VAL A 344 -1.06 3.89 4.32
C VAL A 344 -2.24 2.96 4.09
N TRP A 345 -2.86 3.03 2.92
CA TRP A 345 -4.00 2.17 2.55
C TRP A 345 -3.62 0.69 2.57
N ASP A 346 -2.52 0.34 1.91
CA ASP A 346 -2.09 -1.06 1.81
C ASP A 346 -1.70 -1.63 3.19
N THR A 347 -1.07 -0.81 4.02
CA THR A 347 -0.71 -1.20 5.39
C THR A 347 -1.96 -1.54 6.22
N LEU A 348 -3.07 -0.82 6.02
CA LEU A 348 -4.31 -1.02 6.76
C LEU A 348 -5.27 -2.03 6.09
N PHE A 349 -5.30 -2.11 4.75
CA PHE A 349 -6.41 -2.71 4.03
C PHE A 349 -6.03 -3.62 2.86
N SER A 350 -4.78 -3.93 2.62
CA SER A 350 -4.35 -4.79 1.51
C SER A 350 -3.44 -5.94 1.98
N PRO A 351 -3.56 -7.13 1.40
CA PRO A 351 -2.66 -8.23 1.73
C PRO A 351 -1.27 -8.02 1.10
N LEU A 352 -0.22 -8.40 1.81
CA LEU A 352 1.16 -8.37 1.30
C LEU A 352 1.39 -9.59 0.38
N GLY A 353 0.98 -9.48 -0.87
CA GLY A 353 1.07 -10.54 -1.87
C GLY A 353 2.30 -10.43 -2.78
N MET A 354 2.28 -11.23 -3.85
CA MET A 354 3.36 -11.32 -4.85
C MET A 354 3.75 -9.98 -5.49
N PRO A 355 2.83 -9.16 -6.04
CA PRO A 355 3.18 -7.88 -6.66
C PRO A 355 3.59 -6.83 -5.64
N THR A 356 2.93 -6.79 -4.49
CA THR A 356 3.09 -5.73 -3.49
C THR A 356 4.45 -5.75 -2.81
N ARG A 357 5.13 -6.92 -2.71
CA ARG A 357 6.51 -7.01 -2.19
C ARG A 357 7.56 -6.28 -3.04
N PHE A 358 7.23 -5.90 -4.27
CA PHE A 358 8.09 -5.07 -5.13
C PHE A 358 7.67 -3.60 -5.11
N ILE A 359 6.37 -3.33 -4.96
CA ILE A 359 5.79 -1.98 -5.00
C ILE A 359 5.93 -1.29 -3.63
N ALA A 360 5.63 -1.98 -2.53
CA ALA A 360 5.71 -1.42 -1.19
C ALA A 360 7.10 -0.87 -0.81
N PRO A 361 8.24 -1.52 -1.17
CA PRO A 361 9.56 -0.95 -0.98
C PRO A 361 9.79 0.38 -1.69
N TYR A 362 9.26 0.55 -2.90
CA TYR A 362 9.32 1.81 -3.63
C TYR A 362 8.49 2.90 -2.94
N TYR A 363 7.29 2.57 -2.48
CA TYR A 363 6.44 3.50 -1.73
C TYR A 363 7.10 3.92 -0.42
N LEU A 364 7.68 2.98 0.31
CA LEU A 364 8.40 3.25 1.56
C LEU A 364 9.65 4.11 1.32
N ALA A 365 10.41 3.82 0.26
CA ALA A 365 11.56 4.63 -0.13
C ALA A 365 11.15 6.06 -0.56
N ALA A 366 9.99 6.20 -1.21
CA ALA A 366 9.42 7.51 -1.51
C ALA A 366 9.16 8.34 -0.24
N MET A 367 8.64 7.71 0.82
CA MET A 367 8.44 8.39 2.10
C MET A 367 9.76 8.77 2.76
N VAL A 368 10.80 7.95 2.63
CA VAL A 368 12.16 8.29 3.10
C VAL A 368 12.71 9.50 2.36
N VAL A 369 12.58 9.54 1.02
CA VAL A 369 13.01 10.68 0.19
C VAL A 369 12.25 11.95 0.58
N LEU A 370 10.92 11.88 0.66
CA LEU A 370 10.07 13.01 1.02
C LEU A 370 10.40 13.54 2.42
N GLY A 371 10.64 12.65 3.38
CA GLY A 371 11.05 13.03 4.73
C GLY A 371 12.42 13.70 4.79
N SER A 372 13.34 13.40 3.86
CA SER A 372 14.69 13.93 3.81
C SER A 372 14.80 15.36 3.22
N PHE A 373 13.84 15.80 2.40
CA PHE A 373 13.85 17.15 1.82
C PHE A 373 13.88 18.27 2.86
N ARG A 374 13.44 18.03 4.08
CA ARG A 374 13.46 19.02 5.17
C ARG A 374 14.78 19.15 5.92
N GLY A 375 15.66 18.14 5.81
CA GLY A 375 16.98 18.15 6.45
C GLY A 375 18.06 18.87 5.66
N SER A 376 17.85 19.13 4.37
CA SER A 376 18.88 19.67 3.48
C SER A 376 18.25 20.31 2.24
N GLN A 377 17.74 21.54 2.39
CA GLN A 377 17.22 22.30 1.24
C GLN A 377 18.28 22.64 0.16
N SER A 378 19.55 22.40 0.40
CA SER A 378 20.63 22.81 -0.52
C SER A 378 21.26 21.68 -1.33
N ALA A 379 21.13 20.42 -0.93
CA ALA A 379 21.89 19.33 -1.55
C ALA A 379 21.19 18.59 -2.71
N PHE A 380 19.86 18.70 -2.83
CA PHE A 380 19.09 18.01 -3.89
C PHE A 380 18.71 18.89 -5.08
N LEU A 381 18.75 20.22 -4.93
CA LEU A 381 18.37 21.16 -6.01
C LEU A 381 19.49 21.46 -7.01
N GLY A 382 20.68 20.93 -6.81
CA GLY A 382 21.84 21.13 -7.69
C GLY A 382 21.95 20.18 -8.88
N GLU A 383 21.04 19.21 -9.04
CA GLU A 383 21.10 18.18 -10.09
C GLU A 383 19.80 18.06 -10.93
N ILE A 384 19.02 19.13 -11.05
CA ILE A 384 17.85 19.15 -11.98
C ILE A 384 18.27 19.71 -13.34
#